data_409a4a93877a4af5f22772222613ef7e
#
_entry.id   409a4a93877a4af5f22772222613ef7e
#
_cell.length_a   1.000
_cell.length_b   1.000
_cell.length_c   1.000
_cell.angle_alpha   90.00
_cell.angle_beta   90.00
_cell.angle_gamma   90.00
#
_symmetry.space_group_name_H-M   'P 1'
#
loop_
_entity.id
_entity.type
_entity.pdbx_description
1 polymer ?
#
loop_
_entity_poly.entity_id
_entity_poly.type
_entity_poly.pdbx_seq_one_letter_code
_entity_poly.pdbx_strand_id
1 'polypeptide(L)'
;MKRLIAGAIAAGLLAAATPAVAQEKLTVFWGKGFYKAEDDALFAAVKKFEEKTKVKVDISQYSPQEMIPKTVAALDSGTPPDVAYGDVFDFQVAGKWAFEGKLEDISDIINPIKGQFEPNALATAFLYSDKTKKKAYYAFPTKQQTMHIQYWIDMLGQAGFKETDIPKTWKEYWTFWCDKVQPAYRKASGSRIFAIGHPMGVDSSDSFYSFLTFMDAYNVKLVDDNGKLLVDDPKVKQGLISAVTDYTDIYTRGCTPPSSTNWKDPDNNVAFHNKTSILTHNATISIVSKWVDDSKNATLTQEQRDQAAKNVKENIATAGFPNKPDGKPMVYRAAVKVGVIFADSKNKARGKEFVKFMMDEENLTPYVEGALGRWFPVTKKAQDSKFWLEDRHKKAVHDQFKAGTVPFEFTKNYKFTILNNENVWAKAINRVVNEKVPVDKAVDEMIARIKQVAG
;
A
#
# COMPACT_ATOMS: atom_id res chain seq x y z
N MET A 1 86.14 -43.21 13.59
CA MET A 1 85.30 -42.00 13.85
C MET A 1 84.86 -41.40 12.49
N LYS A 2 83.73 -41.76 11.92
CA LYS A 2 83.19 -41.12 10.71
C LYS A 2 81.74 -40.91 10.98
N ARG A 3 81.33 -39.58 11.00
CA ARG A 3 79.94 -39.13 11.13
C ARG A 3 79.28 -39.21 9.75
N LEU A 4 78.21 -39.96 9.60
CA LEU A 4 77.32 -39.88 8.47
C LEU A 4 76.26 -38.82 8.72
N ILE A 5 76.14 -37.89 7.80
CA ILE A 5 75.09 -36.83 7.75
C ILE A 5 74.02 -37.40 6.81
N ALA A 6 72.81 -37.65 7.37
CA ALA A 6 71.63 -37.99 6.59
C ALA A 6 70.88 -36.69 6.23
N GLY A 7 70.83 -36.33 4.97
CA GLY A 7 70.05 -35.25 4.44
C GLY A 7 68.58 -35.66 4.24
N ALA A 8 67.67 -35.00 4.95
CA ALA A 8 66.25 -35.14 4.74
C ALA A 8 65.74 -34.17 3.67
N ILE A 9 65.26 -34.69 2.54
CA ILE A 9 64.58 -33.93 1.49
C ILE A 9 63.14 -33.66 1.95
N ALA A 10 62.80 -32.43 2.35
CA ALA A 10 61.43 -32.04 2.60
C ALA A 10 60.75 -31.66 1.27
N ALA A 11 59.89 -32.52 0.77
CA ALA A 11 58.98 -32.20 -0.35
C ALA A 11 57.85 -31.28 0.12
N GLY A 12 57.97 -29.98 -0.19
CA GLY A 12 56.89 -29.00 0.08
C GLY A 12 55.70 -29.24 -0.85
N LEU A 13 54.57 -29.70 -0.32
CA LEU A 13 53.29 -29.69 -0.95
C LEU A 13 52.79 -28.23 -1.01
N LEU A 14 52.93 -27.57 -2.16
CA LEU A 14 52.22 -26.33 -2.48
C LEU A 14 50.74 -26.71 -2.66
N ALA A 15 49.92 -26.56 -1.61
CA ALA A 15 48.48 -26.55 -1.72
C ALA A 15 48.11 -25.26 -2.50
N ALA A 16 47.71 -25.44 -3.76
CA ALA A 16 47.08 -24.39 -4.55
C ALA A 16 45.79 -23.98 -3.84
N ALA A 17 45.82 -22.89 -3.08
CA ALA A 17 44.62 -22.26 -2.56
C ALA A 17 43.83 -21.73 -3.77
N THR A 18 42.82 -22.49 -4.22
CA THR A 18 41.82 -21.97 -5.13
C THR A 18 41.22 -20.72 -4.47
N PRO A 19 41.24 -19.55 -5.13
CA PRO A 19 40.58 -18.38 -4.56
C PRO A 19 39.11 -18.76 -4.37
N ALA A 20 38.64 -18.72 -3.13
CA ALA A 20 37.22 -18.82 -2.85
C ALA A 20 36.59 -17.62 -3.56
N VAL A 21 35.93 -17.87 -4.68
CA VAL A 21 35.11 -16.88 -5.36
C VAL A 21 34.09 -16.44 -4.32
N ALA A 22 34.25 -15.24 -3.78
CA ALA A 22 33.28 -14.67 -2.86
C ALA A 22 31.93 -14.76 -3.56
N GLN A 23 31.00 -15.51 -2.97
CA GLN A 23 29.67 -15.68 -3.56
C GLN A 23 29.06 -14.29 -3.70
N GLU A 24 28.70 -13.93 -4.94
CA GLU A 24 28.06 -12.64 -5.21
C GLU A 24 26.80 -12.51 -4.37
N LYS A 25 26.65 -11.39 -3.65
CA LYS A 25 25.58 -11.13 -2.72
C LYS A 25 24.84 -9.87 -3.15
N LEU A 26 23.51 -9.99 -3.25
CA LEU A 26 22.61 -8.87 -3.52
C LEU A 26 21.91 -8.46 -2.22
N THR A 27 21.94 -7.18 -1.86
CA THR A 27 21.27 -6.65 -0.67
C THR A 27 19.92 -6.06 -1.05
N VAL A 28 18.87 -6.50 -0.38
CA VAL A 28 17.49 -6.11 -0.69
C VAL A 28 16.77 -5.67 0.58
N PHE A 29 16.19 -4.47 0.55
CA PHE A 29 15.21 -4.05 1.56
C PHE A 29 13.81 -4.28 1.01
N TRP A 30 12.94 -4.96 1.79
CA TRP A 30 11.61 -5.29 1.34
C TRP A 30 10.56 -5.09 2.43
N GLY A 31 9.41 -4.53 2.07
CA GLY A 31 8.30 -4.37 2.99
C GLY A 31 7.80 -5.71 3.51
N LYS A 32 7.64 -5.82 4.84
CA LYS A 32 7.10 -7.01 5.49
C LYS A 32 5.60 -7.14 5.20
N GLY A 33 5.16 -8.37 4.91
CA GLY A 33 3.75 -8.70 4.74
C GLY A 33 2.95 -8.61 6.05
N PHE A 34 1.62 -8.49 5.94
CA PHE A 34 0.74 -8.48 7.12
C PHE A 34 0.44 -9.88 7.66
N TYR A 35 0.68 -10.91 6.87
CA TYR A 35 0.50 -12.32 7.25
C TYR A 35 1.52 -13.20 6.51
N LYS A 36 1.70 -14.40 7.04
CA LYS A 36 2.78 -15.31 6.62
C LYS A 36 2.78 -15.65 5.13
N ALA A 37 1.62 -15.88 4.53
CA ALA A 37 1.52 -16.26 3.12
C ALA A 37 2.10 -15.20 2.17
N GLU A 38 2.01 -13.91 2.50
CA GLU A 38 2.58 -12.82 1.71
C GLU A 38 4.11 -12.87 1.72
N ASP A 39 4.71 -13.10 2.89
CA ASP A 39 6.16 -13.25 3.01
C ASP A 39 6.65 -14.56 2.36
N ASP A 40 5.92 -15.65 2.53
CA ASP A 40 6.24 -16.95 1.89
C ASP A 40 6.28 -16.82 0.36
N ALA A 41 5.38 -16.05 -0.23
CA ALA A 41 5.36 -15.80 -1.67
C ALA A 41 6.61 -15.04 -2.16
N LEU A 42 7.06 -14.04 -1.38
CA LEU A 42 8.30 -13.33 -1.64
C LEU A 42 9.50 -14.27 -1.59
N PHE A 43 9.64 -15.02 -0.49
CA PHE A 43 10.77 -15.93 -0.31
C PHE A 43 10.79 -17.06 -1.34
N ALA A 44 9.63 -17.52 -1.82
CA ALA A 44 9.56 -18.49 -2.92
C ALA A 44 10.11 -17.92 -4.23
N ALA A 45 9.77 -16.64 -4.55
CA ALA A 45 10.32 -15.97 -5.73
C ALA A 45 11.84 -15.75 -5.61
N VAL A 46 12.31 -15.31 -4.44
CA VAL A 46 13.74 -15.15 -4.16
C VAL A 46 14.51 -16.45 -4.31
N LYS A 47 13.99 -17.54 -3.75
CA LYS A 47 14.60 -18.88 -3.88
C LYS A 47 14.76 -19.29 -5.34
N LYS A 48 13.74 -19.08 -6.17
CA LYS A 48 13.83 -19.36 -7.62
C LYS A 48 14.92 -18.52 -8.29
N PHE A 49 15.05 -17.24 -7.92
CA PHE A 49 16.11 -16.36 -8.42
C PHE A 49 17.50 -16.90 -8.03
N GLU A 50 17.72 -17.23 -6.75
CA GLU A 50 18.99 -17.80 -6.26
C GLU A 50 19.35 -19.12 -6.95
N GLU A 51 18.37 -20.01 -7.15
CA GLU A 51 18.55 -21.29 -7.85
C GLU A 51 18.96 -21.08 -9.31
N LYS A 52 18.35 -20.09 -9.99
CA LYS A 52 18.61 -19.78 -11.40
C LYS A 52 19.95 -19.09 -11.62
N THR A 53 20.32 -18.13 -10.76
CA THR A 53 21.46 -17.24 -10.98
C THR A 53 22.69 -17.60 -10.16
N LYS A 54 22.54 -18.40 -9.10
CA LYS A 54 23.55 -18.69 -8.07
C LYS A 54 23.97 -17.46 -7.25
N VAL A 55 23.29 -16.31 -7.40
CA VAL A 55 23.48 -15.10 -6.61
C VAL A 55 22.72 -15.25 -5.30
N LYS A 56 23.36 -14.98 -4.16
CA LYS A 56 22.69 -14.96 -2.85
C LYS A 56 21.99 -13.63 -2.64
N VAL A 57 20.75 -13.69 -2.15
CA VAL A 57 19.93 -12.51 -1.83
C VAL A 57 19.81 -12.35 -0.31
N ASP A 58 20.31 -11.24 0.20
CA ASP A 58 20.21 -10.87 1.61
C ASP A 58 19.06 -9.89 1.77
N ILE A 59 17.92 -10.38 2.25
CA ILE A 59 16.71 -9.59 2.44
C ILE A 59 16.60 -9.11 3.88
N SER A 60 16.48 -7.78 4.06
CA SER A 60 16.00 -7.18 5.30
C SER A 60 14.55 -6.73 5.13
N GLN A 61 13.67 -7.24 5.98
CA GLN A 61 12.26 -6.85 5.97
C GLN A 61 11.98 -5.80 7.04
N TYR A 62 11.19 -4.79 6.67
CA TYR A 62 10.78 -3.69 7.55
C TYR A 62 9.27 -3.46 7.47
N SER A 63 8.67 -3.04 8.58
CA SER A 63 7.29 -2.55 8.61
C SER A 63 7.12 -1.29 7.74
N PRO A 64 5.91 -0.94 7.31
CA PRO A 64 5.67 0.29 6.54
C PRO A 64 6.24 1.55 7.22
N GLN A 65 6.13 1.64 8.55
CA GLN A 65 6.63 2.78 9.34
C GLN A 65 8.15 2.85 9.40
N GLU A 66 8.84 1.70 9.35
CA GLU A 66 10.30 1.63 9.44
C GLU A 66 10.99 1.73 8.08
N MET A 67 10.31 1.35 7.00
CA MET A 67 10.91 1.21 5.66
C MET A 67 11.59 2.48 5.18
N ILE A 68 10.92 3.63 5.24
CA ILE A 68 11.50 4.91 4.79
C ILE A 68 12.64 5.35 5.69
N PRO A 69 12.52 5.44 7.04
CA PRO A 69 13.62 5.80 7.91
C PRO A 69 14.85 4.90 7.75
N LYS A 70 14.67 3.58 7.64
CA LYS A 70 15.79 2.63 7.43
C LYS A 70 16.47 2.83 6.08
N THR A 71 15.67 3.07 5.02
CA THR A 71 16.21 3.32 3.68
C THR A 71 16.97 4.66 3.63
N VAL A 72 16.42 5.71 4.24
CA VAL A 72 17.11 7.02 4.31
C VAL A 72 18.41 6.91 5.08
N ALA A 73 18.42 6.24 6.23
CA ALA A 73 19.64 6.02 7.01
C ALA A 73 20.73 5.27 6.21
N ALA A 74 20.33 4.27 5.41
CA ALA A 74 21.26 3.54 4.52
C ALA A 74 21.80 4.43 3.39
N LEU A 75 20.96 5.29 2.81
CA LEU A 75 21.40 6.29 1.82
C LEU A 75 22.38 7.30 2.42
N ASP A 76 22.08 7.84 3.58
CA ASP A 76 22.89 8.87 4.25
C ASP A 76 24.26 8.30 4.71
N SER A 77 24.32 7.02 5.06
CA SER A 77 25.57 6.33 5.38
C SER A 77 26.39 5.90 4.15
N GLY A 78 25.90 6.13 2.93
CA GLY A 78 26.55 5.72 1.69
C GLY A 78 26.55 4.20 1.44
N THR A 79 25.65 3.48 2.11
CA THR A 79 25.50 2.02 1.98
C THR A 79 24.04 1.63 1.64
N PRO A 80 23.46 2.18 0.55
CA PRO A 80 22.10 1.84 0.15
C PRO A 80 22.01 0.34 -0.19
N PRO A 81 20.82 -0.29 0.01
CA PRO A 81 20.58 -1.60 -0.55
C PRO A 81 20.64 -1.54 -2.08
N ASP A 82 20.90 -2.69 -2.72
CA ASP A 82 20.94 -2.75 -4.19
C ASP A 82 19.54 -2.58 -4.77
N VAL A 83 18.55 -3.16 -4.12
CA VAL A 83 17.13 -3.03 -4.47
C VAL A 83 16.32 -2.72 -3.20
N ALA A 84 15.35 -1.84 -3.30
CA ALA A 84 14.39 -1.61 -2.22
C ALA A 84 12.95 -1.60 -2.75
N TYR A 85 12.03 -2.16 -1.95
CA TYR A 85 10.60 -2.12 -2.18
C TYR A 85 9.87 -1.77 -0.88
N GLY A 86 8.97 -0.81 -0.94
CA GLY A 86 8.12 -0.44 0.20
C GLY A 86 6.71 -0.08 -0.23
N ASP A 87 5.72 -0.57 0.52
CA ASP A 87 4.29 -0.33 0.27
C ASP A 87 3.90 1.18 0.28
N VAL A 88 4.82 2.04 0.75
CA VAL A 88 4.64 3.49 0.86
C VAL A 88 5.53 4.31 -0.09
N PHE A 89 6.42 3.68 -0.85
CA PHE A 89 7.40 4.37 -1.68
C PHE A 89 6.75 5.21 -2.80
N ASP A 90 5.70 4.68 -3.43
CA ASP A 90 4.99 5.32 -4.53
C ASP A 90 4.55 6.74 -4.16
N PHE A 91 3.87 6.90 -3.03
CA PHE A 91 3.23 8.16 -2.68
C PHE A 91 4.02 9.04 -1.70
N GLN A 92 5.09 8.52 -1.06
CA GLN A 92 5.85 9.30 -0.05
C GLN A 92 7.26 9.70 -0.48
N VAL A 93 7.98 8.90 -1.30
CA VAL A 93 9.41 9.17 -1.53
C VAL A 93 9.91 8.96 -2.95
N ALA A 94 9.37 8.04 -3.75
CA ALA A 94 9.95 7.65 -5.04
C ALA A 94 10.09 8.85 -5.99
N GLY A 95 9.07 9.71 -6.09
CA GLY A 95 9.11 10.91 -6.92
C GLY A 95 10.21 11.88 -6.49
N LYS A 96 10.37 12.09 -5.18
CA LYS A 96 11.43 12.93 -4.63
C LYS A 96 12.82 12.35 -4.89
N TRP A 97 13.02 11.05 -4.61
CA TRP A 97 14.30 10.39 -4.85
C TRP A 97 14.70 10.40 -6.34
N ALA A 98 13.74 10.20 -7.24
CA ALA A 98 13.99 10.33 -8.69
C ALA A 98 14.41 11.77 -9.04
N PHE A 99 13.69 12.78 -8.57
CA PHE A 99 14.00 14.19 -8.78
C PHE A 99 15.43 14.52 -8.31
N GLU A 100 15.82 14.06 -7.13
CA GLU A 100 17.16 14.25 -6.55
C GLU A 100 18.26 13.43 -7.24
N GLY A 101 17.92 12.56 -8.21
CA GLY A 101 18.88 11.72 -8.93
C GLY A 101 19.46 10.57 -8.09
N LYS A 102 18.74 10.15 -7.04
CA LYS A 102 19.10 9.03 -6.16
C LYS A 102 18.76 7.66 -6.74
N LEU A 103 17.96 7.61 -7.81
CA LEU A 103 17.48 6.37 -8.39
C LEU A 103 18.18 6.07 -9.72
N GLU A 104 18.42 4.78 -9.99
CA GLU A 104 18.95 4.27 -11.24
C GLU A 104 17.87 4.29 -12.32
N ASP A 105 18.25 4.65 -13.56
CA ASP A 105 17.40 4.52 -14.76
C ASP A 105 17.32 3.03 -15.14
N ILE A 106 16.13 2.46 -15.04
CA ILE A 106 15.84 1.06 -15.37
C ILE A 106 14.97 0.93 -16.64
N SER A 107 14.99 1.95 -17.50
CA SER A 107 14.22 1.94 -18.75
C SER A 107 14.62 0.80 -19.68
N ASP A 108 15.85 0.34 -19.60
CA ASP A 108 16.36 -0.85 -20.30
C ASP A 108 15.62 -2.15 -19.92
N ILE A 109 15.12 -2.23 -18.68
CA ILE A 109 14.32 -3.36 -18.18
C ILE A 109 12.84 -3.18 -18.53
N ILE A 110 12.28 -2.00 -18.29
CA ILE A 110 10.83 -1.78 -18.36
C ILE A 110 10.35 -1.63 -19.82
N ASN A 111 11.10 -0.94 -20.68
CA ASN A 111 10.68 -0.70 -22.07
C ASN A 111 10.35 -1.98 -22.87
N PRO A 112 11.12 -3.07 -22.77
CA PRO A 112 10.81 -4.31 -23.51
C PRO A 112 9.51 -4.97 -23.07
N ILE A 113 9.08 -4.77 -21.82
CA ILE A 113 7.93 -5.44 -21.22
C ILE A 113 6.76 -4.50 -20.89
N LYS A 114 6.87 -3.20 -21.19
CA LYS A 114 5.85 -2.20 -20.84
C LYS A 114 4.44 -2.52 -21.34
N GLY A 115 4.31 -3.23 -22.44
CA GLY A 115 3.02 -3.61 -23.02
C GLY A 115 2.16 -4.52 -22.14
N GLN A 116 2.77 -5.23 -21.18
CA GLN A 116 2.05 -6.10 -20.26
C GLN A 116 1.38 -5.35 -19.09
N PHE A 117 1.83 -4.13 -18.77
CA PHE A 117 1.35 -3.35 -17.64
C PHE A 117 0.15 -2.46 -17.98
N GLU A 118 -0.63 -2.13 -16.95
CA GLU A 118 -1.64 -1.08 -17.01
C GLU A 118 -1.00 0.31 -17.12
N PRO A 119 -1.65 1.27 -17.82
CA PRO A 119 -1.12 2.62 -17.98
C PRO A 119 -0.79 3.33 -16.66
N ASN A 120 -1.64 3.19 -15.63
CA ASN A 120 -1.41 3.79 -14.31
C ASN A 120 -0.18 3.21 -13.62
N ALA A 121 0.10 1.91 -13.80
CA ALA A 121 1.30 1.27 -13.26
C ALA A 121 2.57 1.87 -13.87
N LEU A 122 2.58 2.08 -15.18
CA LEU A 122 3.70 2.71 -15.89
C LEU A 122 3.85 4.19 -15.51
N ALA A 123 2.74 4.93 -15.39
CA ALA A 123 2.78 6.34 -15.01
C ALA A 123 3.40 6.56 -13.63
N THR A 124 3.12 5.66 -12.67
CA THR A 124 3.70 5.73 -11.32
C THR A 124 5.21 5.46 -11.31
N ALA A 125 5.71 4.65 -12.24
CA ALA A 125 7.12 4.29 -12.36
C ALA A 125 7.93 5.25 -13.26
N PHE A 126 7.26 6.05 -14.12
CA PHE A 126 7.87 6.96 -15.09
C PHE A 126 8.03 8.36 -14.51
N LEU A 127 9.15 8.58 -13.82
CA LEU A 127 9.43 9.74 -12.96
C LEU A 127 10.40 10.71 -13.63
N TYR A 128 10.44 11.96 -13.16
CA TYR A 128 11.37 12.99 -13.62
C TYR A 128 12.59 13.06 -12.69
N SER A 129 13.77 13.14 -13.28
CA SER A 129 15.02 13.42 -12.57
C SER A 129 15.59 14.77 -12.96
N ASP A 130 15.84 15.64 -11.97
CA ASP A 130 16.45 16.95 -12.20
C ASP A 130 17.96 16.82 -12.51
N LYS A 131 18.60 15.76 -12.03
CA LYS A 131 20.02 15.46 -12.34
C LYS A 131 20.22 15.16 -13.81
N THR A 132 19.32 14.40 -14.43
CA THR A 132 19.42 14.01 -15.84
C THR A 132 18.56 14.87 -16.76
N LYS A 133 17.70 15.77 -16.22
CA LYS A 133 16.76 16.63 -16.92
C LYS A 133 15.78 15.87 -17.83
N LYS A 134 15.46 14.61 -17.48
CA LYS A 134 14.56 13.76 -18.28
C LYS A 134 13.63 12.94 -17.41
N LYS A 135 12.51 12.51 -18.01
CA LYS A 135 11.66 11.43 -17.48
C LYS A 135 12.18 10.08 -17.97
N ALA A 136 12.22 9.09 -17.07
CA ALA A 136 12.59 7.72 -17.35
C ALA A 136 11.92 6.78 -16.35
N TYR A 137 12.02 5.48 -16.51
CA TYR A 137 11.59 4.53 -15.50
C TYR A 137 12.65 4.47 -14.41
N TYR A 138 12.38 5.13 -13.28
CA TYR A 138 13.22 5.13 -12.08
C TYR A 138 12.67 4.20 -10.99
N ALA A 139 11.54 3.55 -11.25
CA ALA A 139 10.92 2.58 -10.37
C ALA A 139 10.34 1.41 -11.19
N PHE A 140 10.06 0.29 -10.52
CA PHE A 140 9.38 -0.84 -11.12
C PHE A 140 8.05 -1.11 -10.40
N PRO A 141 6.93 -1.23 -11.14
CA PRO A 141 5.62 -1.46 -10.55
C PRO A 141 5.44 -2.95 -10.20
N THR A 142 4.91 -3.26 -9.02
CA THR A 142 4.74 -4.65 -8.57
C THR A 142 3.29 -5.09 -8.45
N LYS A 143 2.48 -4.29 -7.77
CA LYS A 143 1.10 -4.58 -7.39
C LYS A 143 0.37 -3.27 -7.16
N GLN A 144 -0.96 -3.31 -7.07
CA GLN A 144 -1.78 -2.10 -6.92
C GLN A 144 -2.96 -2.32 -5.98
N GLN A 145 -3.57 -1.22 -5.55
CA GLN A 145 -4.71 -1.21 -4.64
C GLN A 145 -5.64 -0.03 -4.92
N THR A 146 -6.89 -0.16 -4.46
CA THR A 146 -7.88 0.91 -4.35
C THR A 146 -8.56 0.84 -3.00
N MET A 147 -9.31 1.87 -2.60
CA MET A 147 -10.08 1.85 -1.36
C MET A 147 -11.32 0.98 -1.48
N HIS A 148 -11.58 0.18 -0.45
CA HIS A 148 -12.72 -0.70 -0.31
C HIS A 148 -13.39 -0.48 1.04
N ILE A 149 -14.64 -0.90 1.15
CA ILE A 149 -15.39 -1.02 2.40
C ILE A 149 -15.53 -2.49 2.73
N GLN A 150 -15.23 -2.86 3.97
CA GLN A 150 -15.57 -4.15 4.55
C GLN A 150 -16.55 -3.95 5.71
N TYR A 151 -17.55 -4.83 5.82
CA TYR A 151 -18.48 -4.82 6.95
C TYR A 151 -18.89 -6.23 7.36
N TRP A 152 -19.26 -6.38 8.64
CA TRP A 152 -19.79 -7.61 9.21
C TRP A 152 -21.28 -7.77 8.89
N ILE A 153 -21.64 -8.77 8.09
CA ILE A 153 -23.04 -9.08 7.70
C ILE A 153 -23.79 -9.57 8.92
N ASP A 154 -23.18 -10.41 9.75
CA ASP A 154 -23.81 -10.94 10.97
C ASP A 154 -24.12 -9.83 11.99
N MET A 155 -23.23 -8.83 12.15
CA MET A 155 -23.49 -7.69 13.02
C MET A 155 -24.57 -6.76 12.44
N LEU A 156 -24.60 -6.56 11.13
CA LEU A 156 -25.68 -5.83 10.45
C LEU A 156 -27.04 -6.52 10.68
N GLY A 157 -27.08 -7.86 10.52
CA GLY A 157 -28.26 -8.67 10.79
C GLY A 157 -28.71 -8.60 12.25
N GLN A 158 -27.76 -8.63 13.20
CA GLN A 158 -28.07 -8.48 14.63
C GLN A 158 -28.63 -7.09 14.97
N ALA A 159 -28.25 -6.06 14.23
CA ALA A 159 -28.84 -4.73 14.32
C ALA A 159 -30.26 -4.64 13.70
N GLY A 160 -30.75 -5.73 13.07
CA GLY A 160 -32.07 -5.79 12.45
C GLY A 160 -32.12 -5.30 11.01
N PHE A 161 -30.98 -5.19 10.32
CA PHE A 161 -30.87 -4.72 8.94
C PHE A 161 -30.32 -5.80 8.01
N LYS A 162 -30.60 -5.66 6.71
CA LYS A 162 -30.09 -6.49 5.61
C LYS A 162 -29.17 -5.66 4.73
N GLU A 163 -28.35 -6.32 3.91
CA GLU A 163 -27.50 -5.66 2.91
C GLU A 163 -28.30 -4.81 1.91
N THR A 164 -29.55 -5.19 1.63
CA THR A 164 -30.48 -4.43 0.77
C THR A 164 -30.94 -3.10 1.38
N ASP A 165 -30.83 -2.94 2.70
CA ASP A 165 -31.22 -1.71 3.40
C ASP A 165 -30.13 -0.64 3.38
N ILE A 166 -28.92 -1.00 2.94
CA ILE A 166 -27.77 -0.08 2.88
C ILE A 166 -28.00 0.95 1.78
N PRO A 167 -28.08 2.26 2.13
CA PRO A 167 -28.28 3.31 1.15
C PRO A 167 -27.12 3.44 0.17
N LYS A 168 -27.43 3.88 -1.06
CA LYS A 168 -26.44 4.06 -2.12
C LYS A 168 -26.01 5.51 -2.30
N THR A 169 -26.64 6.46 -1.65
CA THR A 169 -26.29 7.88 -1.71
C THR A 169 -25.33 8.24 -0.59
N TRP A 170 -24.44 9.21 -0.83
CA TRP A 170 -23.34 9.56 0.07
C TRP A 170 -23.79 9.86 1.50
N LYS A 171 -24.67 10.86 1.66
CA LYS A 171 -25.10 11.30 2.99
C LYS A 171 -25.92 10.24 3.74
N GLU A 172 -26.85 9.57 3.05
CA GLU A 172 -27.69 8.54 3.66
C GLU A 172 -26.87 7.34 4.10
N TYR A 173 -25.81 6.98 3.35
CA TYR A 173 -24.91 5.89 3.69
C TYR A 173 -24.26 6.09 5.06
N TRP A 174 -23.61 7.22 5.29
CA TRP A 174 -22.95 7.50 6.56
C TRP A 174 -23.95 7.66 7.71
N THR A 175 -25.09 8.30 7.45
CA THR A 175 -26.19 8.43 8.41
C THR A 175 -26.78 7.06 8.80
N PHE A 176 -26.92 6.14 7.85
CA PHE A 176 -27.42 4.78 8.11
C PHE A 176 -26.52 4.04 9.13
N TRP A 177 -25.23 4.03 8.90
CA TRP A 177 -24.30 3.35 9.81
C TRP A 177 -24.24 4.03 11.18
N CYS A 178 -24.17 5.33 11.22
CA CYS A 178 -24.03 6.09 12.47
C CYS A 178 -25.30 6.13 13.31
N ASP A 179 -26.44 6.45 12.70
CA ASP A 179 -27.66 6.80 13.45
C ASP A 179 -28.67 5.68 13.53
N LYS A 180 -28.56 4.66 12.64
CA LYS A 180 -29.46 3.52 12.64
C LYS A 180 -28.76 2.25 13.09
N VAL A 181 -27.69 1.83 12.42
CA VAL A 181 -27.04 0.54 12.69
C VAL A 181 -26.34 0.53 14.07
N GLN A 182 -25.55 1.57 14.38
CA GLN A 182 -24.81 1.62 15.65
C GLN A 182 -25.73 1.56 16.89
N PRO A 183 -26.77 2.40 17.04
CA PRO A 183 -27.62 2.33 18.22
C PRO A 183 -28.46 1.05 18.24
N ALA A 184 -28.93 0.54 17.10
CA ALA A 184 -29.69 -0.71 17.02
C ALA A 184 -28.83 -1.91 17.46
N TYR A 185 -27.58 -2.00 16.97
CA TYR A 185 -26.66 -3.05 17.39
C TYR A 185 -26.33 -2.96 18.88
N ARG A 186 -26.02 -1.77 19.40
CA ARG A 186 -25.75 -1.57 20.84
C ARG A 186 -26.92 -2.00 21.71
N LYS A 187 -28.14 -1.70 21.27
CA LYS A 187 -29.37 -2.13 21.96
C LYS A 187 -29.53 -3.65 21.94
N ALA A 188 -29.30 -4.29 20.79
CA ALA A 188 -29.47 -5.73 20.63
C ALA A 188 -28.40 -6.56 21.32
N SER A 189 -27.13 -6.11 21.31
CA SER A 189 -26.00 -6.86 21.83
C SER A 189 -25.60 -6.50 23.27
N GLY A 190 -26.01 -5.34 23.77
CA GLY A 190 -25.51 -4.78 25.04
C GLY A 190 -24.05 -4.30 24.98
N SER A 191 -23.39 -4.37 23.82
CA SER A 191 -21.96 -4.08 23.65
C SER A 191 -21.71 -2.67 23.17
N ARG A 192 -20.68 -2.01 23.69
CA ARG A 192 -20.25 -0.69 23.26
C ARG A 192 -19.31 -0.81 22.04
N ILE A 193 -19.89 -1.00 20.86
CA ILE A 193 -19.17 -1.00 19.59
C ILE A 193 -19.35 0.34 18.86
N PHE A 194 -18.60 0.52 17.77
CA PHE A 194 -18.70 1.67 16.87
C PHE A 194 -19.16 1.23 15.48
N ALA A 195 -19.89 2.09 14.77
CA ALA A 195 -20.33 1.77 13.43
C ALA A 195 -19.14 1.63 12.49
N ILE A 196 -18.16 2.54 12.57
CA ILE A 196 -17.12 2.71 11.56
C ILE A 196 -15.74 2.67 12.20
N GLY A 197 -14.89 1.77 11.73
CA GLY A 197 -13.44 1.81 11.94
C GLY A 197 -12.81 2.83 11.00
N HIS A 198 -12.78 4.11 11.41
CA HIS A 198 -12.41 5.24 10.58
C HIS A 198 -10.98 5.69 10.84
N PRO A 199 -10.00 5.42 9.96
CA PRO A 199 -8.61 5.79 10.20
C PRO A 199 -8.40 7.30 10.11
N MET A 200 -7.79 7.90 11.15
CA MET A 200 -7.60 9.34 11.25
C MET A 200 -6.19 9.72 11.72
N GLY A 201 -5.35 8.74 12.03
CA GLY A 201 -3.99 8.97 12.53
C GLY A 201 -3.06 9.54 11.48
N VAL A 202 -2.14 10.43 11.89
CA VAL A 202 -1.14 11.02 10.98
C VAL A 202 -0.15 9.97 10.49
N ASP A 203 0.17 8.98 11.31
CA ASP A 203 1.11 7.90 10.99
C ASP A 203 0.46 6.70 10.28
N SER A 204 -0.75 6.87 9.73
CA SER A 204 -1.48 5.83 9.01
C SER A 204 -1.62 6.18 7.53
N SER A 205 -1.18 5.28 6.64
CA SER A 205 -1.42 5.39 5.20
C SER A 205 -2.90 5.25 4.84
N ASP A 206 -3.67 4.50 5.62
CA ASP A 206 -5.10 4.35 5.41
C ASP A 206 -5.86 5.66 5.68
N SER A 207 -5.37 6.54 6.56
CA SER A 207 -5.91 7.89 6.74
C SER A 207 -5.75 8.73 5.48
N PHE A 208 -4.59 8.65 4.84
CA PHE A 208 -4.31 9.33 3.56
C PHE A 208 -5.26 8.82 2.47
N TYR A 209 -5.29 7.52 2.20
CA TYR A 209 -6.13 6.95 1.14
C TYR A 209 -7.63 7.20 1.38
N SER A 210 -8.07 7.04 2.61
CA SER A 210 -9.45 7.25 3.01
C SER A 210 -9.88 8.70 2.79
N PHE A 211 -9.09 9.66 3.25
CA PHE A 211 -9.40 11.08 3.07
C PHE A 211 -9.43 11.49 1.59
N LEU A 212 -8.47 11.01 0.78
CA LEU A 212 -8.50 11.30 -0.65
C LEU A 212 -9.76 10.75 -1.33
N THR A 213 -10.30 9.62 -0.86
CA THR A 213 -11.58 9.11 -1.35
C THR A 213 -12.73 10.07 -1.03
N PHE A 214 -12.72 10.70 0.14
CA PHE A 214 -13.70 11.76 0.47
C PHE A 214 -13.51 13.01 -0.41
N MET A 215 -12.27 13.39 -0.73
CA MET A 215 -12.01 14.46 -1.70
C MET A 215 -12.57 14.13 -3.08
N ASP A 216 -12.40 12.89 -3.55
CA ASP A 216 -12.92 12.41 -4.84
C ASP A 216 -14.45 12.42 -4.88
N ALA A 217 -15.13 12.18 -3.75
CA ALA A 217 -16.57 12.31 -3.64
C ALA A 217 -17.06 13.72 -3.99
N TYR A 218 -16.26 14.75 -3.67
CA TYR A 218 -16.54 16.14 -4.00
C TYR A 218 -15.85 16.64 -5.29
N ASN A 219 -15.33 15.73 -6.12
CA ASN A 219 -14.66 16.03 -7.39
C ASN A 219 -13.45 16.98 -7.25
N VAL A 220 -12.78 16.97 -6.11
CA VAL A 220 -11.61 17.84 -5.86
C VAL A 220 -10.45 17.43 -6.76
N LYS A 221 -9.95 18.37 -7.56
CA LYS A 221 -8.73 18.24 -8.36
C LYS A 221 -7.70 19.23 -7.87
N LEU A 222 -6.62 18.77 -7.27
CA LEU A 222 -5.57 19.64 -6.72
C LEU A 222 -4.58 20.12 -7.77
N VAL A 223 -4.44 19.39 -8.87
CA VAL A 223 -3.57 19.73 -10.00
C VAL A 223 -4.26 19.47 -11.33
N ASP A 224 -3.85 20.21 -12.37
CA ASP A 224 -4.20 19.92 -13.75
C ASP A 224 -3.37 18.75 -14.33
N ASP A 225 -3.55 18.45 -15.61
CA ASP A 225 -2.83 17.36 -16.27
C ASP A 225 -1.33 17.61 -16.43
N ASN A 226 -0.89 18.86 -16.31
CA ASN A 226 0.52 19.27 -16.35
C ASN A 226 1.15 19.36 -14.95
N GLY A 227 0.40 19.06 -13.89
CA GLY A 227 0.86 19.12 -12.50
C GLY A 227 0.84 20.53 -11.88
N LYS A 228 0.22 21.52 -12.55
CA LYS A 228 0.03 22.87 -12.02
C LYS A 228 -1.08 22.86 -10.96
N LEU A 229 -0.84 23.55 -9.84
CA LEU A 229 -1.81 23.66 -8.74
C LEU A 229 -3.11 24.36 -9.17
N LEU A 230 -4.23 23.82 -8.71
CA LEU A 230 -5.59 24.33 -8.87
C LEU A 230 -6.21 24.80 -7.54
N VAL A 231 -5.44 24.82 -6.45
CA VAL A 231 -5.93 25.10 -5.08
C VAL A 231 -6.41 26.54 -4.87
N ASP A 232 -6.19 27.43 -5.84
CA ASP A 232 -6.73 28.79 -5.85
C ASP A 232 -8.17 28.89 -6.41
N ASP A 233 -8.66 27.80 -7.03
CA ASP A 233 -10.05 27.74 -7.49
C ASP A 233 -10.98 27.63 -6.27
N PRO A 234 -11.95 28.56 -6.12
CA PRO A 234 -12.92 28.50 -5.02
C PRO A 234 -13.71 27.18 -4.95
N LYS A 235 -13.92 26.50 -6.08
CA LYS A 235 -14.58 25.19 -6.13
C LYS A 235 -13.73 24.11 -5.49
N VAL A 236 -12.41 24.15 -5.69
CA VAL A 236 -11.46 23.23 -5.06
C VAL A 236 -11.47 23.43 -3.55
N LYS A 237 -11.39 24.69 -3.08
CA LYS A 237 -11.49 25.01 -1.64
C LYS A 237 -12.82 24.54 -1.05
N GLN A 238 -13.94 24.80 -1.71
CA GLN A 238 -15.26 24.36 -1.22
C GLN A 238 -15.38 22.85 -1.16
N GLY A 239 -14.85 22.14 -2.16
CA GLY A 239 -14.80 20.66 -2.17
C GLY A 239 -13.96 20.11 -1.02
N LEU A 240 -12.82 20.73 -0.72
CA LEU A 240 -11.98 20.37 0.43
C LEU A 240 -12.70 20.59 1.76
N ILE A 241 -13.40 21.73 1.92
CA ILE A 241 -14.23 22.01 3.11
C ILE A 241 -15.29 20.93 3.29
N SER A 242 -15.99 20.56 2.22
CA SER A 242 -17.01 19.51 2.26
C SER A 242 -16.42 18.15 2.63
N ALA A 243 -15.29 17.80 2.03
CA ALA A 243 -14.59 16.53 2.32
C ALA A 243 -14.12 16.45 3.78
N VAL A 244 -13.50 17.50 4.31
CA VAL A 244 -13.05 17.57 5.72
C VAL A 244 -14.25 17.53 6.65
N THR A 245 -15.33 18.25 6.34
CA THR A 245 -16.56 18.24 7.14
C THR A 245 -17.13 16.84 7.27
N ASP A 246 -17.38 16.14 6.17
CA ASP A 246 -17.96 14.80 6.20
C ASP A 246 -17.02 13.77 6.85
N TYR A 247 -15.71 13.91 6.61
CA TYR A 247 -14.72 13.01 7.22
C TYR A 247 -14.67 13.15 8.75
N THR A 248 -14.71 14.39 9.23
CA THR A 248 -14.66 14.68 10.67
C THR A 248 -16.02 14.50 11.37
N ASP A 249 -17.14 14.59 10.64
CA ASP A 249 -18.49 14.34 11.16
C ASP A 249 -18.65 12.92 11.72
N ILE A 250 -18.07 11.91 11.06
CA ILE A 250 -18.04 10.52 11.54
C ILE A 250 -17.46 10.42 12.95
N TYR A 251 -16.40 11.17 13.24
CA TYR A 251 -15.77 11.21 14.54
C TYR A 251 -16.60 12.01 15.57
N THR A 252 -17.03 13.21 15.19
CA THR A 252 -17.74 14.13 16.11
C THR A 252 -19.09 13.58 16.55
N ARG A 253 -19.73 12.76 15.71
CA ARG A 253 -20.97 12.02 16.03
C ARG A 253 -20.73 10.75 16.87
N GLY A 254 -19.47 10.40 17.16
CA GLY A 254 -19.13 9.20 17.94
C GLY A 254 -19.39 7.90 17.20
N CYS A 255 -19.25 7.90 15.87
CA CYS A 255 -19.42 6.72 15.02
C CYS A 255 -18.15 5.87 14.93
N THR A 256 -17.01 6.40 15.35
CA THR A 256 -15.70 5.72 15.34
C THR A 256 -15.08 5.76 16.76
N PRO A 257 -14.18 4.82 17.09
CA PRO A 257 -13.47 4.85 18.37
C PRO A 257 -12.73 6.18 18.57
N PRO A 258 -12.77 6.79 19.77
CA PRO A 258 -12.03 8.02 20.05
C PRO A 258 -10.52 7.90 19.81
N SER A 259 -9.96 6.69 19.91
CA SER A 259 -8.55 6.40 19.63
C SER A 259 -8.17 6.48 18.15
N SER A 260 -9.15 6.57 17.24
CA SER A 260 -8.89 6.53 15.78
C SER A 260 -7.99 7.66 15.27
N THR A 261 -7.92 8.78 16.00
CA THR A 261 -7.01 9.89 15.70
C THR A 261 -5.52 9.57 15.90
N ASN A 262 -5.22 8.49 16.62
CA ASN A 262 -3.87 8.01 16.89
C ASN A 262 -3.56 6.64 16.23
N TRP A 263 -4.47 6.14 15.40
CA TRP A 263 -4.28 4.85 14.75
C TRP A 263 -3.12 4.89 13.77
N LYS A 264 -2.39 3.77 13.73
CA LYS A 264 -1.38 3.43 12.72
C LYS A 264 -1.95 2.37 11.78
N ASP A 265 -1.27 2.11 10.69
CA ASP A 265 -1.50 0.87 9.98
C ASP A 265 -1.00 -0.29 10.89
N PRO A 266 -1.73 -1.28 11.23
CA PRO A 266 -3.01 -1.80 10.75
C PRO A 266 -4.19 -1.66 11.76
N ASP A 267 -4.30 -0.59 12.54
CA ASP A 267 -5.24 -0.51 13.68
C ASP A 267 -6.72 -0.58 13.27
N ASN A 268 -7.10 -0.07 12.09
CA ASN A 268 -8.44 -0.26 11.54
C ASN A 268 -8.75 -1.74 11.30
N ASN A 269 -7.78 -2.54 10.81
CA ASN A 269 -7.91 -3.97 10.63
C ASN A 269 -8.13 -4.67 11.98
N VAL A 270 -7.33 -4.30 13.00
CA VAL A 270 -7.44 -4.86 14.35
C VAL A 270 -8.83 -4.53 14.96
N ALA A 271 -9.29 -3.28 14.84
CA ALA A 271 -10.59 -2.87 15.31
C ALA A 271 -11.73 -3.66 14.63
N PHE A 272 -11.60 -3.92 13.33
CA PHE A 272 -12.56 -4.73 12.58
C PHE A 272 -12.50 -6.21 12.98
N HIS A 273 -11.31 -6.82 13.03
CA HIS A 273 -11.15 -8.23 13.40
C HIS A 273 -11.70 -8.53 14.80
N ASN A 274 -11.51 -7.62 15.74
CA ASN A 274 -12.00 -7.73 17.13
C ASN A 274 -13.48 -7.32 17.27
N LYS A 275 -14.19 -7.04 16.15
CA LYS A 275 -15.58 -6.57 16.17
C LYS A 275 -15.80 -5.31 17.02
N THR A 276 -14.77 -4.47 17.17
CA THR A 276 -14.90 -3.15 17.80
C THR A 276 -15.64 -2.18 16.87
N SER A 277 -15.53 -2.41 15.56
CA SER A 277 -16.31 -1.71 14.53
C SER A 277 -17.07 -2.68 13.63
N ILE A 278 -18.24 -2.24 13.15
CA ILE A 278 -19.07 -3.04 12.23
C ILE A 278 -18.53 -2.93 10.80
N LEU A 279 -18.14 -1.73 10.41
CA LEU A 279 -17.62 -1.39 9.09
C LEU A 279 -16.22 -0.78 9.22
N THR A 280 -15.39 -0.96 8.23
CA THR A 280 -14.16 -0.17 8.05
C THR A 280 -13.91 0.12 6.57
N HIS A 281 -13.18 1.20 6.28
CA HIS A 281 -12.55 1.39 4.97
C HIS A 281 -11.11 0.94 5.02
N ASN A 282 -10.66 0.31 3.94
CA ASN A 282 -9.30 -0.18 3.86
C ASN A 282 -8.80 -0.06 2.42
N ALA A 283 -7.54 0.28 2.27
CA ALA A 283 -6.88 0.44 0.98
C ALA A 283 -6.66 -0.90 0.24
N THR A 284 -6.94 -2.02 0.89
CA THR A 284 -6.84 -3.38 0.32
C THR A 284 -7.94 -4.27 0.89
N ILE A 285 -8.01 -5.53 0.44
CA ILE A 285 -8.81 -6.55 1.12
C ILE A 285 -7.99 -7.39 2.12
N SER A 286 -6.97 -6.79 2.74
CA SER A 286 -6.11 -7.47 3.74
C SER A 286 -6.88 -8.09 4.90
N ILE A 287 -8.00 -7.49 5.28
CA ILE A 287 -8.94 -8.02 6.29
C ILE A 287 -9.44 -9.40 5.89
N VAL A 288 -9.95 -9.55 4.68
CA VAL A 288 -10.43 -10.83 4.16
C VAL A 288 -9.28 -11.80 3.98
N SER A 289 -8.17 -11.35 3.40
CA SER A 289 -6.99 -12.17 3.14
C SER A 289 -6.40 -12.74 4.42
N LYS A 290 -6.43 -11.99 5.54
CA LYS A 290 -6.05 -12.50 6.86
C LYS A 290 -6.91 -13.69 7.31
N TRP A 291 -8.22 -13.63 7.14
CA TRP A 291 -9.12 -14.74 7.46
C TRP A 291 -8.93 -15.93 6.52
N VAL A 292 -8.57 -15.69 5.23
CA VAL A 292 -8.18 -16.76 4.30
C VAL A 292 -6.89 -17.44 4.77
N ASP A 293 -5.89 -16.68 5.23
CA ASP A 293 -4.65 -17.22 5.80
C ASP A 293 -4.93 -18.06 7.04
N ASP A 294 -5.71 -17.52 7.99
CA ASP A 294 -6.08 -18.22 9.22
C ASP A 294 -6.86 -19.50 8.97
N SER A 295 -7.73 -19.54 7.97
CA SER A 295 -8.48 -20.75 7.62
C SER A 295 -7.59 -21.92 7.17
N LYS A 296 -6.36 -21.64 6.76
CA LYS A 296 -5.36 -22.60 6.31
C LYS A 296 -4.21 -22.81 7.30
N ASN A 297 -4.18 -22.04 8.39
CA ASN A 297 -3.08 -22.03 9.34
C ASN A 297 -3.11 -23.26 10.25
N ALA A 298 -2.17 -24.19 10.05
CA ALA A 298 -2.07 -25.42 10.83
C ALA A 298 -1.75 -25.21 12.32
N THR A 299 -1.31 -24.00 12.73
CA THR A 299 -1.05 -23.68 14.14
C THR A 299 -2.31 -23.33 14.92
N LEU A 300 -3.42 -23.05 14.22
CA LEU A 300 -4.73 -22.78 14.81
C LEU A 300 -5.51 -24.08 15.00
N THR A 301 -6.44 -24.07 15.97
CA THR A 301 -7.37 -25.20 16.17
C THR A 301 -8.28 -25.37 14.96
N GLN A 302 -8.90 -26.55 14.80
CA GLN A 302 -9.87 -26.75 13.71
C GLN A 302 -11.04 -25.78 13.81
N GLU A 303 -11.58 -25.57 15.02
CA GLU A 303 -12.66 -24.61 15.25
C GLU A 303 -12.30 -23.19 14.81
N GLN A 304 -11.08 -22.73 15.13
CA GLN A 304 -10.58 -21.41 14.70
C GLN A 304 -10.48 -21.30 13.18
N ARG A 305 -10.00 -22.36 12.52
CA ARG A 305 -9.93 -22.40 11.04
C ARG A 305 -11.31 -22.38 10.42
N ASP A 306 -12.25 -23.15 10.95
CA ASP A 306 -13.62 -23.23 10.45
C ASP A 306 -14.33 -21.89 10.63
N GLN A 307 -14.13 -21.23 11.78
CA GLN A 307 -14.67 -19.88 12.01
C GLN A 307 -14.05 -18.86 11.05
N ALA A 308 -12.75 -18.94 10.79
CA ALA A 308 -12.09 -18.07 9.82
C ALA A 308 -12.66 -18.27 8.40
N ALA A 309 -12.84 -19.52 7.97
CA ALA A 309 -13.45 -19.84 6.69
C ALA A 309 -14.90 -19.33 6.59
N LYS A 310 -15.67 -19.47 7.68
CA LYS A 310 -17.06 -18.95 7.76
C LYS A 310 -17.07 -17.42 7.66
N ASN A 311 -16.15 -16.73 8.33
CA ASN A 311 -16.06 -15.27 8.26
C ASN A 311 -15.87 -14.80 6.82
N VAL A 312 -14.96 -15.42 6.06
CA VAL A 312 -14.74 -15.10 4.63
C VAL A 312 -16.00 -15.39 3.81
N LYS A 313 -16.60 -16.56 4.00
CA LYS A 313 -17.67 -17.03 3.13
C LYS A 313 -19.01 -16.35 3.39
N GLU A 314 -19.33 -16.09 4.67
CA GLU A 314 -20.69 -15.75 5.10
C GLU A 314 -20.79 -14.41 5.85
N ASN A 315 -19.79 -14.08 6.71
CA ASN A 315 -19.95 -13.02 7.68
C ASN A 315 -19.40 -11.67 7.25
N ILE A 316 -18.48 -11.62 6.26
CA ILE A 316 -17.87 -10.37 5.80
C ILE A 316 -18.30 -10.06 4.37
N ALA A 317 -18.61 -8.80 4.12
CA ALA A 317 -18.80 -8.26 2.77
C ALA A 317 -17.62 -7.35 2.39
N THR A 318 -17.29 -7.31 1.09
CA THR A 318 -16.44 -6.30 0.47
C THR A 318 -17.27 -5.53 -0.52
N ALA A 319 -17.25 -4.20 -0.42
CA ALA A 319 -18.07 -3.30 -1.24
C ALA A 319 -17.27 -2.06 -1.66
N GLY A 320 -17.76 -1.36 -2.68
CA GLY A 320 -17.33 -0.01 -3.02
C GLY A 320 -17.97 1.04 -2.11
N PHE A 321 -17.50 2.26 -2.23
CA PHE A 321 -18.11 3.42 -1.58
C PHE A 321 -19.46 3.77 -2.21
N PRO A 322 -20.37 4.47 -1.50
CA PRO A 322 -21.64 4.94 -2.06
C PRO A 322 -21.41 5.92 -3.21
N ASN A 323 -22.45 6.20 -3.97
CA ASN A 323 -22.41 7.23 -4.99
C ASN A 323 -22.03 8.59 -4.39
N LYS A 324 -21.31 9.38 -5.15
CA LYS A 324 -20.91 10.74 -4.77
C LYS A 324 -22.11 11.63 -4.46
N PRO A 325 -21.92 12.78 -3.77
CA PRO A 325 -22.99 13.74 -3.51
C PRO A 325 -23.70 14.25 -4.77
N ASP A 326 -23.05 14.23 -5.93
CA ASP A 326 -23.64 14.59 -7.22
C ASP A 326 -24.46 13.43 -7.88
N GLY A 327 -24.61 12.31 -7.18
CA GLY A 327 -25.35 11.12 -7.63
C GLY A 327 -24.57 10.18 -8.56
N LYS A 328 -23.37 10.57 -8.99
CA LYS A 328 -22.55 9.74 -9.88
C LYS A 328 -21.82 8.63 -9.12
N PRO A 329 -21.49 7.51 -9.78
CA PRO A 329 -20.63 6.49 -9.19
C PRO A 329 -19.29 7.06 -8.71
N MET A 330 -18.74 6.46 -7.65
CA MET A 330 -17.41 6.77 -7.17
C MET A 330 -16.36 6.41 -8.24
N VAL A 331 -15.34 7.26 -8.37
CA VAL A 331 -14.13 6.97 -9.15
C VAL A 331 -12.99 6.75 -8.17
N TYR A 332 -12.22 5.69 -8.40
CA TYR A 332 -11.20 5.27 -7.45
C TYR A 332 -9.79 5.61 -7.94
N ARG A 333 -8.91 5.96 -7.02
CA ARG A 333 -7.49 6.12 -7.29
C ARG A 333 -6.79 4.77 -7.18
N ALA A 334 -5.98 4.41 -8.18
CA ALA A 334 -5.11 3.24 -8.09
C ALA A 334 -3.75 3.64 -7.51
N ALA A 335 -3.41 3.12 -6.33
CA ALA A 335 -2.08 3.23 -5.76
C ALA A 335 -1.23 2.05 -6.23
N VAL A 336 -0.23 2.32 -7.05
CA VAL A 336 0.69 1.33 -7.61
C VAL A 336 1.94 1.24 -6.75
N LYS A 337 2.17 0.09 -6.14
CA LYS A 337 3.33 -0.15 -5.29
C LYS A 337 4.57 -0.36 -6.11
N VAL A 338 5.63 0.34 -5.76
CA VAL A 338 6.87 0.36 -6.54
C VAL A 338 8.09 -0.02 -5.71
N GLY A 339 9.04 -0.66 -6.39
CA GLY A 339 10.39 -0.80 -5.91
C GLY A 339 11.36 0.04 -6.72
N VAL A 340 12.57 0.21 -6.24
CA VAL A 340 13.62 1.06 -6.81
C VAL A 340 14.98 0.39 -6.76
N ILE A 341 15.89 0.80 -7.64
CA ILE A 341 17.33 0.57 -7.56
C ILE A 341 17.98 1.92 -7.26
N PHE A 342 18.91 1.97 -6.31
CA PHE A 342 19.59 3.23 -6.02
C PHE A 342 20.76 3.48 -6.97
N ALA A 343 20.96 4.75 -7.37
CA ALA A 343 22.03 5.16 -8.28
C ALA A 343 23.42 4.88 -7.70
N ASP A 344 23.55 4.91 -6.37
CA ASP A 344 24.81 4.67 -5.64
C ASP A 344 24.99 3.19 -5.24
N SER A 345 24.09 2.28 -5.64
CA SER A 345 24.29 0.84 -5.46
C SER A 345 25.56 0.37 -6.16
N LYS A 346 26.32 -0.48 -5.48
CA LYS A 346 27.55 -1.08 -6.04
C LYS A 346 27.27 -2.27 -6.96
N ASN A 347 26.08 -2.88 -6.86
CA ASN A 347 25.68 -4.05 -7.61
C ASN A 347 24.51 -3.80 -8.56
N LYS A 348 24.43 -2.63 -9.19
CA LYS A 348 23.30 -2.23 -10.06
C LYS A 348 22.96 -3.26 -11.12
N ALA A 349 23.96 -3.89 -11.75
CA ALA A 349 23.73 -4.92 -12.76
C ALA A 349 22.97 -6.13 -12.18
N ARG A 350 23.33 -6.60 -10.98
CA ARG A 350 22.62 -7.67 -10.28
C ARG A 350 21.26 -7.23 -9.78
N GLY A 351 21.14 -5.97 -9.31
CA GLY A 351 19.85 -5.36 -8.97
C GLY A 351 18.91 -5.36 -10.17
N LYS A 352 19.39 -4.96 -11.34
CA LYS A 352 18.63 -5.00 -12.61
C LYS A 352 18.23 -6.43 -13.01
N GLU A 353 19.12 -7.41 -12.85
CA GLU A 353 18.82 -8.82 -13.11
C GLU A 353 17.71 -9.34 -12.18
N PHE A 354 17.78 -9.02 -10.89
CA PHE A 354 16.73 -9.35 -9.92
C PHE A 354 15.39 -8.70 -10.25
N VAL A 355 15.38 -7.40 -10.55
CA VAL A 355 14.17 -6.68 -10.92
C VAL A 355 13.56 -7.26 -12.20
N LYS A 356 14.37 -7.54 -13.23
CA LYS A 356 13.91 -8.20 -14.46
C LYS A 356 13.27 -9.54 -14.17
N PHE A 357 13.89 -10.36 -13.30
CA PHE A 357 13.33 -11.64 -12.88
C PHE A 357 11.99 -11.47 -12.15
N MET A 358 11.91 -10.52 -11.21
CA MET A 358 10.67 -10.26 -10.45
C MET A 358 9.55 -9.70 -11.32
N MET A 359 9.87 -8.93 -12.36
CA MET A 359 8.88 -8.34 -13.29
C MET A 359 8.44 -9.31 -14.40
N ASP A 360 9.09 -10.44 -14.54
CA ASP A 360 8.60 -11.51 -15.40
C ASP A 360 7.25 -12.02 -14.86
N GLU A 361 6.25 -12.11 -15.73
CA GLU A 361 4.87 -12.47 -15.35
C GLU A 361 4.78 -13.83 -14.66
N GLU A 362 5.65 -14.77 -15.03
CA GLU A 362 5.74 -16.10 -14.40
C GLU A 362 6.18 -16.05 -12.93
N ASN A 363 6.85 -14.98 -12.51
CA ASN A 363 7.29 -14.76 -11.13
C ASN A 363 6.43 -13.71 -10.41
N LEU A 364 6.05 -12.64 -11.11
CA LEU A 364 5.24 -11.55 -10.53
C LEU A 364 3.84 -12.03 -10.15
N THR A 365 3.16 -12.78 -11.03
CA THR A 365 1.80 -13.24 -10.77
C THR A 365 1.71 -14.13 -9.51
N PRO A 366 2.54 -15.21 -9.36
CA PRO A 366 2.51 -16.00 -8.13
C PRO A 366 2.87 -15.20 -6.86
N TYR A 367 3.77 -14.21 -6.97
CA TYR A 367 4.10 -13.33 -5.85
C TYR A 367 2.88 -12.49 -5.43
N VAL A 368 2.14 -11.90 -6.37
CA VAL A 368 0.96 -11.07 -6.08
C VAL A 368 -0.21 -11.93 -5.57
N GLU A 369 -0.49 -13.07 -6.21
CA GLU A 369 -1.56 -13.99 -5.80
C GLU A 369 -1.26 -14.67 -4.46
N GLY A 370 0.02 -14.88 -4.12
CA GLY A 370 0.44 -15.40 -2.82
C GLY A 370 0.06 -14.51 -1.65
N ALA A 371 -0.20 -13.23 -1.88
CA ALA A 371 -0.81 -12.31 -0.91
C ALA A 371 -2.32 -12.53 -0.72
N LEU A 372 -2.89 -13.64 -1.21
CA LEU A 372 -4.26 -14.10 -0.99
C LEU A 372 -5.35 -13.10 -1.44
N GLY A 373 -5.03 -12.22 -2.39
CA GLY A 373 -5.94 -11.20 -2.92
C GLY A 373 -5.80 -9.82 -2.26
N ARG A 374 -4.91 -9.65 -1.28
CA ARG A 374 -4.63 -8.32 -0.69
C ARG A 374 -4.31 -7.28 -1.77
N TRP A 375 -3.52 -7.67 -2.78
CA TRP A 375 -3.03 -6.80 -3.82
C TRP A 375 -3.54 -7.19 -5.19
N PHE A 376 -3.98 -6.22 -5.97
CA PHE A 376 -4.39 -6.44 -7.35
C PHE A 376 -3.19 -6.39 -8.31
N PRO A 377 -3.15 -7.22 -9.37
CA PRO A 377 -2.04 -7.24 -10.33
C PRO A 377 -1.93 -5.95 -11.13
N VAL A 378 -0.70 -5.56 -11.46
CA VAL A 378 -0.40 -4.47 -12.38
C VAL A 378 -0.33 -4.93 -13.84
N THR A 379 -0.30 -6.24 -14.10
CA THR A 379 -0.26 -6.81 -15.45
C THR A 379 -1.66 -7.19 -15.93
N LYS A 380 -1.96 -6.84 -17.18
CA LYS A 380 -3.29 -7.02 -17.80
C LYS A 380 -3.78 -8.47 -17.77
N LYS A 381 -2.89 -9.43 -18.09
CA LYS A 381 -3.23 -10.85 -18.15
C LYS A 381 -3.58 -11.45 -16.78
N ALA A 382 -2.82 -11.07 -15.72
CA ALA A 382 -3.05 -11.58 -14.38
C ALA A 382 -4.37 -11.08 -13.78
N GLN A 383 -4.86 -9.90 -14.20
CA GLN A 383 -6.10 -9.31 -13.68
C GLN A 383 -7.34 -10.17 -13.96
N ASP A 384 -7.42 -10.79 -15.14
CA ASP A 384 -8.56 -11.59 -15.56
C ASP A 384 -8.38 -13.10 -15.28
N SER A 385 -7.44 -13.45 -14.37
CA SER A 385 -7.22 -14.82 -13.95
C SER A 385 -8.39 -15.36 -13.13
N LYS A 386 -8.56 -16.70 -13.15
CA LYS A 386 -9.54 -17.42 -12.35
C LYS A 386 -9.47 -17.06 -10.87
N PHE A 387 -8.27 -16.79 -10.35
CA PHE A 387 -8.03 -16.36 -8.99
C PHE A 387 -8.84 -15.11 -8.59
N TRP A 388 -9.04 -14.15 -9.52
CA TRP A 388 -9.75 -12.89 -9.27
C TRP A 388 -11.27 -12.99 -9.50
N LEU A 389 -11.72 -13.96 -10.27
CA LEU A 389 -13.12 -14.04 -10.72
C LEU A 389 -13.99 -14.99 -9.88
N GLU A 390 -13.40 -15.97 -9.19
CA GLU A 390 -14.16 -17.01 -8.47
C GLU A 390 -14.56 -16.64 -7.04
N ASP A 391 -13.84 -15.72 -6.41
CA ASP A 391 -14.11 -15.30 -5.03
C ASP A 391 -14.84 -13.96 -5.03
N ARG A 392 -15.95 -13.83 -4.26
CA ARG A 392 -16.78 -12.61 -4.25
C ARG A 392 -16.01 -11.36 -3.83
N HIS A 393 -15.04 -11.50 -2.92
CA HIS A 393 -14.27 -10.36 -2.41
C HIS A 393 -13.24 -9.90 -3.46
N LYS A 394 -12.54 -10.87 -4.07
CA LYS A 394 -11.59 -10.59 -5.14
C LYS A 394 -12.30 -10.05 -6.39
N LYS A 395 -13.48 -10.63 -6.70
CA LYS A 395 -14.31 -10.11 -7.80
C LYS A 395 -14.75 -8.67 -7.57
N ALA A 396 -15.09 -8.28 -6.36
CA ALA A 396 -15.42 -6.88 -6.04
C ALA A 396 -14.22 -5.94 -6.31
N VAL A 397 -13.00 -6.36 -5.98
CA VAL A 397 -11.77 -5.63 -6.33
C VAL A 397 -11.58 -5.56 -7.84
N HIS A 398 -11.67 -6.70 -8.53
CA HIS A 398 -11.56 -6.79 -9.98
C HIS A 398 -12.55 -5.84 -10.69
N ASP A 399 -13.82 -5.90 -10.34
CA ASP A 399 -14.87 -5.09 -10.97
C ASP A 399 -14.62 -3.59 -10.74
N GLN A 400 -14.11 -3.21 -9.57
CA GLN A 400 -13.75 -1.83 -9.26
C GLN A 400 -12.61 -1.31 -10.15
N PHE A 401 -11.57 -2.11 -10.39
CA PHE A 401 -10.49 -1.76 -11.31
C PHE A 401 -10.98 -1.72 -12.77
N LYS A 402 -11.85 -2.65 -13.18
CA LYS A 402 -12.42 -2.69 -14.55
C LYS A 402 -13.38 -1.54 -14.82
N ALA A 403 -14.02 -0.97 -13.79
CA ALA A 403 -14.83 0.25 -13.93
C ALA A 403 -13.96 1.50 -14.23
N GLY A 404 -12.66 1.39 -14.08
CA GLY A 404 -11.68 2.44 -14.33
C GLY A 404 -11.17 3.11 -13.07
N THR A 405 -9.89 3.47 -13.11
CA THR A 405 -9.18 4.15 -12.02
C THR A 405 -8.48 5.41 -12.52
N VAL A 406 -8.17 6.32 -11.60
CA VAL A 406 -7.42 7.54 -11.87
C VAL A 406 -6.09 7.53 -11.10
N PRO A 407 -5.03 8.19 -11.63
CA PRO A 407 -3.76 8.30 -10.95
C PRO A 407 -3.82 9.32 -9.80
N PHE A 408 -2.86 9.22 -8.88
CA PHE A 408 -2.65 10.22 -7.82
C PHE A 408 -1.90 11.46 -8.34
N GLU A 409 -2.02 12.57 -7.62
CA GLU A 409 -1.36 13.84 -7.94
C GLU A 409 0.16 13.73 -8.04
N PHE A 410 0.79 12.89 -7.23
CA PHE A 410 2.25 12.71 -7.23
C PHE A 410 2.80 12.15 -8.56
N THR A 411 1.97 11.52 -9.39
CA THR A 411 2.37 11.09 -10.74
C THR A 411 2.52 12.27 -11.71
N LYS A 412 1.86 13.40 -11.42
CA LYS A 412 1.90 14.63 -12.21
C LYS A 412 2.84 15.67 -11.61
N ASN A 413 2.88 15.76 -10.28
CA ASN A 413 3.74 16.67 -9.53
C ASN A 413 4.39 15.93 -8.35
N TYR A 414 5.66 15.59 -8.47
CA TYR A 414 6.40 14.80 -7.47
C TYR A 414 6.40 15.44 -6.06
N LYS A 415 6.23 16.76 -5.96
CA LYS A 415 6.21 17.48 -4.68
C LYS A 415 5.07 17.01 -3.78
N PHE A 416 4.03 16.40 -4.35
CA PHE A 416 2.99 15.74 -3.56
C PHE A 416 3.52 14.55 -2.75
N THR A 417 4.64 13.93 -3.13
CA THR A 417 5.26 12.91 -2.27
C THR A 417 5.73 13.50 -0.94
N ILE A 418 6.16 14.76 -0.91
CA ILE A 418 6.55 15.47 0.32
C ILE A 418 5.31 15.71 1.19
N LEU A 419 4.24 16.24 0.60
CA LEU A 419 2.97 16.51 1.29
C LEU A 419 2.35 15.22 1.87
N ASN A 420 2.43 14.13 1.11
CA ASN A 420 1.93 12.82 1.52
C ASN A 420 2.78 12.20 2.65
N ASN A 421 4.11 12.35 2.58
CA ASN A 421 4.99 11.90 3.65
C ASN A 421 4.76 12.67 4.96
N GLU A 422 4.44 13.96 4.87
CA GLU A 422 4.00 14.79 6.00
C GLU A 422 2.59 14.46 6.48
N ASN A 423 1.81 13.77 5.67
CA ASN A 423 0.38 13.51 5.82
C ASN A 423 -0.41 14.78 6.18
N VAL A 424 -0.27 15.80 5.34
CA VAL A 424 -0.94 17.11 5.55
C VAL A 424 -2.46 16.98 5.66
N TRP A 425 -3.01 15.92 5.09
CA TRP A 425 -4.42 15.55 5.09
C TRP A 425 -4.91 15.17 6.48
N ALA A 426 -4.27 14.18 7.11
CA ALA A 426 -4.61 13.76 8.47
C ALA A 426 -4.26 14.85 9.50
N LYS A 427 -3.23 15.67 9.25
CA LYS A 427 -2.94 16.85 10.09
C LYS A 427 -4.11 17.83 10.08
N ALA A 428 -4.66 18.16 8.91
CA ALA A 428 -5.85 19.05 8.82
C ALA A 428 -7.06 18.48 9.55
N ILE A 429 -7.31 17.16 9.42
CA ILE A 429 -8.36 16.44 10.14
C ILE A 429 -8.15 16.56 11.66
N ASN A 430 -6.92 16.33 12.15
CA ASN A 430 -6.60 16.41 13.58
C ASN A 430 -6.73 17.83 14.13
N ARG A 431 -6.43 18.87 13.34
CA ARG A 431 -6.70 20.28 13.69
C ARG A 431 -8.19 20.47 14.04
N VAL A 432 -9.10 19.89 13.24
CA VAL A 432 -10.53 19.98 13.47
C VAL A 432 -10.99 19.16 14.68
N VAL A 433 -10.62 17.88 14.75
CA VAL A 433 -11.20 16.96 15.75
C VAL A 433 -10.55 17.06 17.12
N ASN A 434 -9.24 17.30 17.21
CA ASN A 434 -8.51 17.37 18.48
C ASN A 434 -8.36 18.83 18.97
N GLU A 435 -8.01 19.76 18.09
CA GLU A 435 -7.73 21.15 18.46
C GLU A 435 -8.95 22.07 18.30
N LYS A 436 -10.06 21.55 17.76
CA LYS A 436 -11.34 22.28 17.58
C LYS A 436 -11.22 23.52 16.66
N VAL A 437 -10.27 23.50 15.74
CA VAL A 437 -10.12 24.54 14.72
C VAL A 437 -11.31 24.47 13.76
N PRO A 438 -11.93 25.58 13.36
CA PRO A 438 -12.97 25.61 12.32
C PRO A 438 -12.47 24.96 11.02
N VAL A 439 -13.35 24.21 10.34
CA VAL A 439 -13.00 23.44 9.14
C VAL A 439 -12.41 24.32 8.04
N ASP A 440 -13.00 25.47 7.78
CA ASP A 440 -12.53 26.44 6.78
C ASP A 440 -11.10 26.91 7.07
N LYS A 441 -10.78 27.18 8.33
CA LYS A 441 -9.44 27.57 8.77
C LYS A 441 -8.44 26.41 8.62
N ALA A 442 -8.81 25.18 9.00
CA ALA A 442 -7.94 24.00 8.82
C ALA A 442 -7.66 23.72 7.33
N VAL A 443 -8.65 23.95 6.46
CA VAL A 443 -8.49 23.85 5.01
C VAL A 443 -7.58 24.95 4.47
N ASP A 444 -7.70 26.19 4.96
CA ASP A 444 -6.81 27.30 4.56
C ASP A 444 -5.35 27.00 4.95
N GLU A 445 -5.11 26.48 6.15
CA GLU A 445 -3.77 26.04 6.60
C GLU A 445 -3.21 24.92 5.70
N MET A 446 -4.04 23.93 5.33
CA MET A 446 -3.68 22.86 4.42
C MET A 446 -3.35 23.40 3.02
N ILE A 447 -4.17 24.27 2.45
CA ILE A 447 -3.93 24.91 1.15
C ILE A 447 -2.63 25.72 1.18
N ALA A 448 -2.40 26.50 2.25
CA ALA A 448 -1.16 27.25 2.41
C ALA A 448 0.08 26.34 2.40
N ARG A 449 0.00 25.19 3.08
CA ARG A 449 1.09 24.21 3.05
C ARG A 449 1.29 23.58 1.67
N ILE A 450 0.21 23.25 0.97
CA ILE A 450 0.27 22.73 -0.41
C ILE A 450 0.98 23.74 -1.32
N LYS A 451 0.62 25.02 -1.24
CA LYS A 451 1.26 26.10 -2.02
C LYS A 451 2.74 26.26 -1.68
N GLN A 452 3.08 26.22 -0.40
CA GLN A 452 4.47 26.35 0.05
C GLN A 452 5.37 25.25 -0.51
N VAL A 453 4.87 24.01 -0.61
CA VAL A 453 5.65 22.85 -1.05
C VAL A 453 5.59 22.66 -2.55
N ALA A 454 4.39 22.74 -3.14
CA ALA A 454 4.13 22.31 -4.52
C ALA A 454 3.90 23.48 -5.49
N GLY A 455 3.84 24.68 -4.99
CA GLY A 455 3.78 25.92 -5.79
C GLY A 455 5.09 26.31 -6.47
#